data_440e5844518300e59ab24d06ece481a9
#
_entry.id   440e5844518300e59ab24d06ece481a9
#
_cell.length_a   1.000
_cell.length_b   1.000
_cell.length_c   1.000
_cell.angle_alpha   90.00
_cell.angle_beta   90.00
_cell.angle_gamma   90.00
#
_symmetry.space_group_name_H-M   'P 1'
#
loop_
_entity.id
_entity.type
_entity.pdbx_description
1 polymer ?
#
loop_
_entity_poly.entity_id
_entity_poly.type
_entity_poly.pdbx_seq_one_letter_code
_entity_poly.pdbx_strand_id
1 'polypeptide(L)'
;MTPLAIPHPGAIFGGTFFFAAGVWSIFLGLRLRYGPIPHFVSDYNGWTSVSLTLPFGGVFMLGGGVSIIGSQIPAWVNMVSQIPIWVSQIVAIPLSFSLVVGLSGFFIRFPKSLTPRWYRRALKAGIPRNDPYVMGKFKALDIETQKALIQLYKEHTA
;
A
#
# COMPACT_ATOMS: atom_id res chain seq x y z
N MET A 1 26.98 19.12 -31.33
CA MET A 1 25.51 19.05 -31.14
C MET A 1 25.15 17.60 -30.96
N THR A 2 24.90 17.19 -29.72
CA THR A 2 24.39 15.83 -29.43
C THR A 2 22.97 15.74 -29.98
N PRO A 3 22.63 14.71 -30.77
CA PRO A 3 21.28 14.54 -31.29
C PRO A 3 20.32 14.44 -30.08
N LEU A 4 19.24 15.21 -30.13
CA LEU A 4 18.15 15.10 -29.15
C LEU A 4 17.65 13.64 -29.21
N ALA A 5 17.93 12.89 -28.15
CA ALA A 5 17.41 11.52 -28.03
C ALA A 5 15.87 11.62 -27.99
N ILE A 6 15.22 11.03 -28.97
CA ILE A 6 13.75 10.97 -29.04
C ILE A 6 13.30 10.07 -27.87
N PRO A 7 12.43 10.54 -27.00
CA PRO A 7 11.93 9.73 -25.90
C PRO A 7 11.27 8.45 -26.41
N HIS A 8 11.57 7.32 -25.80
CA HIS A 8 11.00 6.04 -26.20
C HIS A 8 9.54 5.94 -25.75
N PRO A 9 8.53 5.88 -26.66
CA PRO A 9 7.11 5.93 -26.30
C PRO A 9 6.71 4.85 -25.28
N GLY A 10 7.26 3.64 -25.43
CA GLY A 10 7.01 2.53 -24.49
C GLY A 10 7.50 2.80 -23.07
N ALA A 11 8.63 3.50 -22.90
CA ALA A 11 9.14 3.87 -21.60
C ALA A 11 8.26 4.93 -20.94
N ILE A 12 7.79 5.93 -21.70
CA ILE A 12 6.85 6.93 -21.18
C ILE A 12 5.55 6.28 -20.76
N PHE A 13 4.97 5.42 -21.60
CA PHE A 13 3.73 4.71 -21.28
C PHE A 13 3.91 3.82 -20.04
N GLY A 14 4.96 2.99 -20.00
CA GLY A 14 5.27 2.13 -18.88
C GLY A 14 5.48 2.90 -17.57
N GLY A 15 6.27 3.98 -17.62
CA GLY A 15 6.52 4.84 -16.46
C GLY A 15 5.25 5.51 -15.95
N THR A 16 4.40 6.01 -16.86
CA THR A 16 3.10 6.62 -16.49
C THR A 16 2.16 5.59 -15.86
N PHE A 17 2.11 4.37 -16.40
CA PHE A 17 1.33 3.28 -15.84
C PHE A 17 1.80 2.94 -14.42
N PHE A 18 3.10 2.77 -14.20
CA PHE A 18 3.67 2.50 -12.88
C PHE A 18 3.38 3.64 -11.90
N PHE A 19 3.53 4.88 -12.34
CA PHE A 19 3.22 6.05 -11.53
C PHE A 19 1.74 6.05 -11.09
N ALA A 20 0.81 5.92 -12.04
CA ALA A 20 -0.63 5.91 -11.76
C ALA A 20 -1.03 4.73 -10.86
N ALA A 21 -0.50 3.53 -11.12
CA ALA A 21 -0.72 2.35 -10.29
C ALA A 21 -0.16 2.54 -8.87
N GLY A 22 0.99 3.22 -8.73
CA GLY A 22 1.58 3.57 -7.45
C GLY A 22 0.69 4.49 -6.63
N VAL A 23 0.21 5.60 -7.22
CA VAL A 23 -0.73 6.53 -6.58
C VAL A 23 -2.00 5.81 -6.14
N TRP A 24 -2.58 5.00 -7.04
CA TRP A 24 -3.78 4.21 -6.75
C TRP A 24 -3.58 3.23 -5.61
N SER A 25 -2.46 2.52 -5.59
CA SER A 25 -2.13 1.55 -4.53
C SER A 25 -1.97 2.23 -3.16
N ILE A 26 -1.30 3.40 -3.10
CA ILE A 26 -1.19 4.19 -1.87
C ILE A 26 -2.57 4.62 -1.40
N PHE A 27 -3.37 5.21 -2.28
CA PHE A 27 -4.72 5.65 -1.95
C PHE A 27 -5.59 4.50 -1.43
N LEU A 28 -5.57 3.37 -2.13
CA LEU A 28 -6.33 2.18 -1.73
C LEU A 28 -5.88 1.64 -0.38
N GLY A 29 -4.58 1.52 -0.15
CA GLY A 29 -4.03 1.06 1.13
C GLY A 29 -4.39 1.98 2.30
N LEU A 30 -4.31 3.29 2.11
CA LEU A 30 -4.75 4.27 3.11
C LEU A 30 -6.26 4.18 3.37
N ARG A 31 -7.06 4.02 2.32
CA ARG A 31 -8.50 3.85 2.44
C ARG A 31 -8.86 2.56 3.20
N LEU A 32 -8.16 1.47 2.93
CA LEU A 32 -8.34 0.21 3.68
C LEU A 32 -7.99 0.36 5.16
N ARG A 33 -7.02 1.21 5.47
CA ARG A 33 -6.58 1.43 6.85
C ARG A 33 -7.53 2.37 7.61
N TYR A 34 -7.95 3.46 7.01
CA TYR A 34 -8.65 4.57 7.68
C TYR A 34 -10.08 4.80 7.20
N GLY A 35 -10.39 4.49 5.94
CA GLY A 35 -11.69 4.73 5.31
C GLY A 35 -12.61 3.49 5.24
N PRO A 36 -13.77 3.60 4.59
CA PRO A 36 -14.64 2.45 4.33
C PRO A 36 -13.95 1.44 3.40
N ILE A 37 -14.25 0.17 3.59
CA ILE A 37 -13.72 -0.91 2.72
C ILE A 37 -14.44 -0.82 1.38
N PRO A 38 -13.72 -0.71 0.25
CA PRO A 38 -14.33 -0.76 -1.07
C PRO A 38 -14.98 -2.11 -1.35
N HIS A 39 -16.10 -2.14 -2.06
CA HIS A 39 -16.83 -3.37 -2.35
C HIS A 39 -15.97 -4.43 -3.05
N PHE A 40 -15.13 -4.03 -4.00
CA PHE A 40 -14.26 -4.97 -4.73
C PHE A 40 -13.16 -5.62 -3.88
N VAL A 41 -12.88 -5.07 -2.69
CA VAL A 41 -11.93 -5.65 -1.72
C VAL A 41 -12.65 -6.55 -0.72
N SER A 42 -13.98 -6.40 -0.57
CA SER A 42 -14.76 -7.18 0.38
C SER A 42 -14.69 -8.68 0.11
N ASP A 43 -14.51 -9.07 -1.14
CA ASP A 43 -14.45 -10.47 -1.55
C ASP A 43 -13.04 -11.10 -1.49
N TYR A 44 -12.04 -10.31 -1.08
CA TYR A 44 -10.64 -10.76 -1.04
C TYR A 44 -10.23 -11.30 0.33
N ASN A 45 -10.00 -12.61 0.41
CA ASN A 45 -9.68 -13.30 1.67
C ASN A 45 -8.33 -12.95 2.31
N GLY A 46 -7.45 -12.26 1.62
CA GLY A 46 -6.09 -11.90 2.08
C GLY A 46 -5.91 -10.45 2.49
N TRP A 47 -6.95 -9.64 2.51
CA TRP A 47 -6.91 -8.19 2.63
C TRP A 47 -6.28 -7.61 3.92
N THR A 48 -6.04 -8.42 4.93
CA THR A 48 -5.44 -7.96 6.20
C THR A 48 -4.00 -7.49 6.07
N SER A 49 -3.24 -8.09 5.18
CA SER A 49 -1.88 -7.66 4.84
C SER A 49 -1.90 -6.55 3.77
N VAL A 50 -2.94 -6.52 2.93
CA VAL A 50 -3.08 -5.59 1.81
C VAL A 50 -3.10 -4.13 2.26
N SER A 51 -3.66 -3.82 3.43
CA SER A 51 -3.67 -2.45 3.98
C SER A 51 -2.28 -1.89 4.27
N LEU A 52 -1.26 -2.74 4.40
CA LEU A 52 0.13 -2.33 4.59
C LEU A 52 0.95 -2.49 3.31
N THR A 53 0.78 -3.62 2.61
CA THR A 53 1.52 -3.91 1.37
C THR A 53 1.22 -2.95 0.25
N LEU A 54 -0.04 -2.54 0.08
CA LEU A 54 -0.41 -1.62 -0.98
C LEU A 54 0.29 -0.25 -0.87
N PRO A 55 0.34 0.44 0.28
CA PRO A 55 1.08 1.70 0.36
C PRO A 55 2.56 1.54 0.06
N PHE A 56 3.21 0.51 0.59
CA PHE A 56 4.64 0.28 0.35
C PHE A 56 4.92 -0.12 -1.10
N GLY A 57 4.15 -1.06 -1.66
CA GLY A 57 4.22 -1.40 -3.07
C GLY A 57 3.97 -0.18 -3.97
N GLY A 58 3.01 0.66 -3.59
CA GLY A 58 2.68 1.91 -4.27
C GLY A 58 3.84 2.92 -4.27
N VAL A 59 4.54 3.08 -3.15
CA VAL A 59 5.73 3.95 -3.06
C VAL A 59 6.83 3.45 -4.01
N PHE A 60 7.08 2.14 -4.04
CA PHE A 60 8.05 1.56 -4.97
C PHE A 60 7.65 1.79 -6.43
N MET A 61 6.39 1.53 -6.79
CA MET A 61 5.89 1.74 -8.15
C MET A 61 5.95 3.22 -8.56
N LEU A 62 5.63 4.13 -7.64
CA LEU A 62 5.69 5.55 -7.89
C LEU A 62 7.13 6.01 -8.16
N GLY A 63 8.08 5.61 -7.32
CA GLY A 63 9.51 5.89 -7.52
C GLY A 63 10.05 5.28 -8.82
N GLY A 64 9.67 4.04 -9.14
CA GLY A 64 10.00 3.39 -10.40
C GLY A 64 9.44 4.13 -11.61
N GLY A 65 8.17 4.52 -11.55
CA GLY A 65 7.52 5.30 -12.61
C GLY A 65 8.22 6.63 -12.88
N VAL A 66 8.53 7.39 -11.82
CA VAL A 66 9.29 8.65 -11.92
C VAL A 66 10.68 8.41 -12.53
N SER A 67 11.37 7.35 -12.11
CA SER A 67 12.70 7.01 -12.62
C SER A 67 12.66 6.64 -14.10
N ILE A 68 11.67 5.85 -14.52
CA ILE A 68 11.49 5.45 -15.93
C ILE A 68 11.18 6.69 -16.80
N ILE A 69 10.27 7.57 -16.39
CA ILE A 69 9.95 8.79 -17.13
C ILE A 69 11.15 9.72 -17.15
N GLY A 70 11.79 9.93 -15.99
CA GLY A 70 12.95 10.79 -15.86
C GLY A 70 14.11 10.36 -16.76
N SER A 71 14.34 9.05 -16.91
CA SER A 71 15.40 8.53 -17.79
C SER A 71 15.22 8.93 -19.28
N GLN A 72 14.02 9.35 -19.67
CA GLN A 72 13.73 9.82 -21.03
C GLN A 72 14.01 11.32 -21.22
N ILE A 73 14.34 12.04 -20.14
CA ILE A 73 14.57 13.49 -20.15
C ILE A 73 16.08 13.74 -19.98
N PRO A 74 16.81 14.20 -21.02
CA PRO A 74 18.26 14.38 -20.95
C PRO A 74 18.71 15.32 -19.80
N ALA A 75 17.95 16.39 -19.55
CA ALA A 75 18.22 17.31 -18.43
C ALA A 75 18.13 16.61 -17.08
N TRP A 76 17.18 15.71 -16.88
CA TRP A 76 17.03 14.89 -15.68
C TRP A 76 18.21 13.93 -15.50
N VAL A 77 18.59 13.23 -16.57
CA VAL A 77 19.73 12.29 -16.55
C VAL A 77 21.02 13.03 -16.17
N ASN A 78 21.27 14.19 -16.76
CA ASN A 78 22.43 15.02 -16.45
C ASN A 78 22.40 15.51 -15.00
N MET A 79 21.25 15.92 -14.51
CA MET A 79 21.08 16.35 -13.11
C MET A 79 21.35 15.19 -12.14
N VAL A 80 20.77 14.04 -12.40
CA VAL A 80 20.90 12.85 -11.53
C VAL A 80 22.34 12.32 -11.54
N SER A 81 23.04 12.37 -12.68
CA SER A 81 24.45 11.94 -12.78
C SER A 81 25.42 12.79 -11.96
N GLN A 82 25.03 14.02 -11.60
CA GLN A 82 25.83 14.92 -10.74
C GLN A 82 25.53 14.72 -9.25
N ILE A 83 24.50 13.95 -8.92
CA ILE A 83 24.16 13.69 -7.51
C ILE A 83 25.20 12.75 -6.89
N PRO A 84 25.78 13.11 -5.74
CA PRO A 84 26.70 12.25 -5.03
C PRO A 84 26.05 10.90 -4.68
N ILE A 85 26.82 9.83 -4.75
CA ILE A 85 26.32 8.47 -4.55
C ILE A 85 25.59 8.27 -3.20
N TRP A 86 26.04 8.94 -2.16
CA TRP A 86 25.40 8.86 -0.85
C TRP A 86 23.97 9.44 -0.84
N VAL A 87 23.70 10.48 -1.65
CA VAL A 87 22.36 11.04 -1.81
C VAL A 87 21.44 10.07 -2.55
N SER A 88 21.94 9.44 -3.61
CA SER A 88 21.16 8.42 -4.34
C SER A 88 20.83 7.22 -3.45
N GLN A 89 21.71 6.85 -2.53
CA GLN A 89 21.46 5.79 -1.55
C GLN A 89 20.37 6.16 -0.55
N ILE A 90 20.25 7.42 -0.12
CA ILE A 90 19.17 7.88 0.76
C ILE A 90 17.80 7.66 0.12
N VAL A 91 17.69 7.74 -1.19
CA VAL A 91 16.44 7.48 -1.93
C VAL A 91 16.28 5.99 -2.24
N ALA A 92 17.35 5.31 -2.63
CA ALA A 92 17.32 3.92 -3.03
C ALA A 92 16.98 2.97 -1.87
N ILE A 93 17.49 3.24 -0.66
CA ILE A 93 17.24 2.41 0.52
C ILE A 93 15.74 2.34 0.89
N PRO A 94 15.02 3.48 1.06
CA PRO A 94 13.58 3.44 1.32
C PRO A 94 12.77 2.79 0.20
N LEU A 95 13.15 2.98 -1.07
CA LEU A 95 12.48 2.35 -2.20
C LEU A 95 12.67 0.82 -2.18
N SER A 96 13.89 0.35 -1.94
CA SER A 96 14.19 -1.08 -1.81
C SER A 96 13.46 -1.69 -0.62
N PHE A 97 13.44 -1.01 0.52
CA PHE A 97 12.67 -1.43 1.68
C PHE A 97 11.18 -1.50 1.37
N SER A 98 10.64 -0.52 0.65
CA SER A 98 9.23 -0.49 0.23
C SER A 98 8.90 -1.68 -0.68
N LEU A 99 9.80 -2.06 -1.58
CA LEU A 99 9.65 -3.24 -2.41
C LEU A 99 9.58 -4.52 -1.55
N VAL A 100 10.53 -4.67 -0.62
CA VAL A 100 10.58 -5.86 0.26
C VAL A 100 9.31 -5.96 1.10
N VAL A 101 8.87 -4.88 1.72
CA VAL A 101 7.63 -4.87 2.51
C VAL A 101 6.41 -5.11 1.62
N GLY A 102 6.36 -4.48 0.44
CA GLY A 102 5.29 -4.68 -0.53
C GLY A 102 5.15 -6.13 -0.97
N LEU A 103 6.25 -6.78 -1.29
CA LEU A 103 6.26 -8.19 -1.70
C LEU A 103 6.01 -9.15 -0.52
N SER A 104 6.62 -8.88 0.64
CA SER A 104 6.52 -9.79 1.80
C SER A 104 5.08 -10.00 2.27
N GLY A 105 4.22 -9.02 2.11
CA GLY A 105 2.82 -9.15 2.53
C GLY A 105 1.98 -10.11 1.68
N PHE A 106 2.47 -10.53 0.52
CA PHE A 106 1.84 -11.62 -0.24
C PHE A 106 2.16 -13.00 0.35
N PHE A 107 3.31 -13.14 1.03
CA PHE A 107 3.81 -14.41 1.53
C PHE A 107 3.74 -14.51 3.06
N ILE A 108 3.87 -13.39 3.76
CA ILE A 108 4.01 -13.34 5.21
C ILE A 108 2.81 -12.61 5.82
N ARG A 109 2.22 -13.21 6.84
CA ARG A 109 1.21 -12.52 7.65
C ARG A 109 1.89 -11.56 8.61
N PHE A 110 1.60 -10.28 8.48
CA PHE A 110 2.16 -9.26 9.38
C PHE A 110 1.73 -9.46 10.83
N PRO A 111 2.59 -9.06 11.78
CA PRO A 111 2.27 -9.10 13.21
C PRO A 111 0.99 -8.30 13.51
N LYS A 112 0.25 -8.74 14.54
CA LYS A 112 -1.01 -8.08 14.98
C LYS A 112 -0.81 -6.60 15.32
N SER A 113 0.38 -6.19 15.73
CA SER A 113 0.72 -4.78 16.01
C SER A 113 0.60 -3.87 14.80
N LEU A 114 0.90 -4.37 13.61
CA LEU A 114 0.87 -3.61 12.35
C LEU A 114 -0.54 -3.58 11.72
N THR A 115 -1.45 -4.42 12.19
CA THR A 115 -2.83 -4.42 11.67
C THR A 115 -3.63 -3.21 12.17
N PRO A 116 -4.60 -2.70 11.40
CA PRO A 116 -5.44 -1.58 11.79
C PRO A 116 -6.15 -1.81 13.13
N ARG A 117 -6.34 -0.75 13.93
CA ARG A 117 -6.99 -0.85 15.25
C ARG A 117 -8.40 -1.41 15.17
N TRP A 118 -9.19 -1.01 14.17
CA TRP A 118 -10.55 -1.51 13.96
C TRP A 118 -10.56 -3.02 13.69
N TYR A 119 -9.60 -3.54 12.91
CA TYR A 119 -9.47 -4.97 12.63
C TYR A 119 -9.18 -5.79 13.89
N ARG A 120 -8.28 -5.29 14.74
CA ARG A 120 -8.02 -5.93 16.03
C ARG A 120 -9.25 -5.96 16.95
N ARG A 121 -10.09 -4.90 16.90
CA ARG A 121 -11.36 -4.87 17.62
C ARG A 121 -12.36 -5.88 17.07
N ALA A 122 -12.46 -6.00 15.75
CA ALA A 122 -13.32 -6.97 15.09
C ALA A 122 -12.98 -8.42 15.53
N LEU A 123 -11.68 -8.75 15.55
CA LEU A 123 -11.24 -10.08 16.04
C LEU A 123 -11.57 -10.30 17.52
N LYS A 124 -11.51 -9.26 18.36
CA LYS A 124 -11.91 -9.36 19.78
C LYS A 124 -13.42 -9.50 19.97
N ALA A 125 -14.21 -9.07 19.00
CA ALA A 125 -15.66 -9.26 18.95
C ALA A 125 -16.06 -10.62 18.34
N GLY A 126 -15.10 -11.52 18.12
CA GLY A 126 -15.37 -12.85 17.57
C GLY A 126 -15.67 -12.90 16.08
N ILE A 127 -15.47 -11.80 15.36
CA ILE A 127 -15.77 -11.75 13.94
C ILE A 127 -14.75 -12.62 13.16
N PRO A 128 -15.21 -13.55 12.32
CA PRO A 128 -14.36 -14.44 11.55
C PRO A 128 -13.44 -13.67 10.61
N ARG A 129 -12.18 -14.09 10.50
CA ARG A 129 -11.20 -13.47 9.59
C ARG A 129 -11.57 -13.59 8.11
N ASN A 130 -12.35 -14.61 7.79
CA ASN A 130 -12.70 -14.99 6.41
C ASN A 130 -14.04 -14.37 5.97
N ASP A 131 -14.64 -13.49 6.77
CA ASP A 131 -15.89 -12.81 6.42
C ASP A 131 -15.64 -11.31 6.21
N PRO A 132 -15.26 -10.90 5.00
CA PRO A 132 -14.99 -9.51 4.69
C PRO A 132 -16.24 -8.62 4.77
N TYR A 133 -17.42 -9.17 4.56
CA TYR A 133 -18.68 -8.43 4.63
C TYR A 133 -19.00 -8.02 6.07
N VAL A 134 -18.97 -8.97 7.00
CA VAL A 134 -19.20 -8.69 8.42
C VAL A 134 -18.11 -7.78 8.98
N MET A 135 -16.85 -8.01 8.58
CA MET A 135 -15.74 -7.11 8.90
C MET A 135 -15.95 -5.69 8.42
N GLY A 136 -16.48 -5.53 7.19
CA GLY A 136 -16.81 -4.23 6.61
C GLY A 136 -17.90 -3.51 7.39
N LYS A 137 -18.97 -4.22 7.76
CA LYS A 137 -20.05 -3.70 8.60
C LYS A 137 -19.54 -3.30 9.98
N PHE A 138 -18.74 -4.14 10.63
CA PHE A 138 -18.16 -3.83 11.94
C PHE A 138 -17.27 -2.57 11.88
N LYS A 139 -16.47 -2.41 10.81
CA LYS A 139 -15.66 -1.21 10.61
C LYS A 139 -16.49 0.06 10.48
N ALA A 140 -17.67 -0.02 9.90
CA ALA A 140 -18.57 1.11 9.71
C ALA A 140 -19.27 1.56 11.01
N LEU A 141 -19.28 0.70 12.06
CA LEU A 141 -19.84 1.05 13.35
C LEU A 141 -18.97 2.10 14.07
N ASP A 142 -19.61 2.89 14.91
CA ASP A 142 -18.93 3.80 15.82
C ASP A 142 -18.11 3.04 16.87
N ILE A 143 -17.17 3.73 17.50
CA ILE A 143 -16.22 3.09 18.44
C ILE A 143 -16.93 2.53 19.68
N GLU A 144 -17.98 3.18 20.16
CA GLU A 144 -18.71 2.74 21.35
C GLU A 144 -19.49 1.45 21.07
N THR A 145 -20.18 1.38 19.95
CA THR A 145 -20.87 0.15 19.51
C THR A 145 -19.87 -1.00 19.29
N GLN A 146 -18.70 -0.73 18.71
CA GLN A 146 -17.65 -1.74 18.57
C GLN A 146 -17.17 -2.28 19.94
N LYS A 147 -17.06 -1.41 20.94
CA LYS A 147 -16.67 -1.83 22.31
C LYS A 147 -17.77 -2.64 22.98
N ALA A 148 -19.04 -2.22 22.84
CA ALA A 148 -20.18 -2.95 23.37
C ALA A 148 -20.27 -4.37 22.82
N LEU A 149 -20.09 -4.55 21.52
CA LEU A 149 -20.05 -5.85 20.87
C LEU A 149 -18.91 -6.75 21.40
N ILE A 150 -17.75 -6.15 21.69
CA ILE A 150 -16.61 -6.89 22.28
C ILE A 150 -16.97 -7.37 23.71
N GLN A 151 -17.66 -6.55 24.49
CA GLN A 151 -18.09 -6.94 25.84
C GLN A 151 -19.11 -8.07 25.80
N LEU A 152 -20.16 -7.93 24.99
CA LEU A 152 -21.17 -8.98 24.81
C LEU A 152 -20.55 -10.31 24.37
N TYR A 153 -19.59 -10.27 23.45
CA TYR A 153 -18.92 -11.50 23.01
C TYR A 153 -18.11 -12.15 24.14
N LYS A 154 -17.44 -11.35 24.98
CA LYS A 154 -16.70 -11.88 26.13
C LYS A 154 -17.62 -12.53 27.18
N GLU A 155 -18.76 -11.91 27.45
CA GLU A 155 -19.75 -12.44 28.41
C GLU A 155 -20.36 -13.76 27.92
N HIS A 156 -20.51 -13.95 26.61
CA HIS A 156 -21.04 -15.20 26.06
C HIS A 156 -19.98 -16.31 25.94
N THR A 157 -18.69 -15.98 26.04
CA THR A 157 -17.59 -16.94 25.86
C THR A 157 -16.84 -17.24 27.18
N ALA A 158 -17.20 -16.57 28.25
CA ALA A 158 -16.71 -16.83 29.64
C ALA A 158 -17.62 -17.83 30.35
#